data_851cc037d5facc5c99873ac03c3a41af
#
_entry.id   851cc037d5facc5c99873ac03c3a41af
#
_cell.length_a   1.000
_cell.length_b   1.000
_cell.length_c   1.000
_cell.angle_alpha   90.00
_cell.angle_beta   90.00
_cell.angle_gamma   90.00
#
_symmetry.space_group_name_H-M   'P 1'
#
loop_
_entity.id
_entity.type
_entity.pdbx_description
1 polymer ?
#
loop_
_entity_poly.entity_id
_entity_poly.type
_entity_poly.pdbx_seq_one_letter_code
_entity_poly.pdbx_strand_id
1 'polypeptide(L)'
;MRINLSKEEREHLRRIQRNVLGTCDYVCLTSVLMYSNGRSVENISEDLGVSPATVYRYIGQYVSGGIDSLLRHQKDGYWGKMDSFQLSRLRKELKTNLYTDAKSVSSWISQTFNIHYTAQGCVRLLNRIGFTYKKTSEVPCEADSEKQEAFMRELSRLLEKKDERTVVYYADGVHPTHNSRSTYAWIEKGEEFAQPTVSGRERVNINGLLNAYDVTDVIAHDCDSVNAQSTKALYAEALEKHPEASVIYIISDNSRYYRNKELAEWVKGTKIVPLFLPPYSPNLNLIERLWKFLRKKVINTCFYRTKDIFRKAVMDFFGRIDKYKEELESLLCLNFRLYNSKTFSLA
;
A
#
# COMPACT_ATOMS: atom_id res chain seq x y z
N MET A 1 26.91 -45.40 -20.78
CA MET A 1 25.59 -44.91 -21.25
C MET A 1 25.84 -44.15 -22.53
N ARG A 2 25.00 -44.26 -23.55
CA ARG A 2 25.04 -43.41 -24.74
C ARG A 2 23.73 -42.65 -24.82
N ILE A 3 23.78 -41.32 -25.00
CA ILE A 3 22.61 -40.46 -25.25
C ILE A 3 22.70 -40.09 -26.73
N ASN A 4 21.71 -40.56 -27.51
CA ASN A 4 21.53 -40.12 -28.90
C ASN A 4 20.32 -39.22 -28.93
N LEU A 5 20.56 -37.91 -29.11
CA LEU A 5 19.49 -36.91 -29.27
C LEU A 5 19.16 -36.73 -30.76
N SER A 6 17.90 -36.77 -31.12
CA SER A 6 17.42 -36.33 -32.42
C SER A 6 17.73 -34.84 -32.61
N LYS A 7 17.64 -34.35 -33.83
CA LYS A 7 17.82 -32.93 -34.15
C LYS A 7 16.80 -32.06 -33.41
N GLU A 8 15.55 -32.52 -33.33
CA GLU A 8 14.44 -31.82 -32.66
C GLU A 8 14.62 -31.78 -31.15
N GLU A 9 15.00 -32.88 -30.51
CA GLU A 9 15.29 -32.93 -29.07
C GLU A 9 16.45 -32.01 -28.71
N ARG A 10 17.49 -31.96 -29.53
CA ARG A 10 18.65 -31.06 -29.33
C ARG A 10 18.25 -29.60 -29.44
N GLU A 11 17.43 -29.24 -30.41
CA GLU A 11 16.90 -27.87 -30.55
C GLU A 11 15.99 -27.50 -29.38
N HIS A 12 15.18 -28.45 -28.89
CA HIS A 12 14.33 -28.26 -27.74
C HIS A 12 15.15 -27.99 -26.48
N LEU A 13 16.17 -28.82 -26.19
CA LEU A 13 17.09 -28.61 -25.07
C LEU A 13 17.81 -27.26 -25.13
N ARG A 14 18.29 -26.85 -26.32
CA ARG A 14 18.93 -25.55 -26.51
C ARG A 14 17.99 -24.36 -26.29
N ARG A 15 16.72 -24.51 -26.68
CA ARG A 15 15.72 -23.48 -26.43
C ARG A 15 15.45 -23.31 -24.94
N ILE A 16 15.35 -24.38 -24.19
CA ILE A 16 15.19 -24.33 -22.73
C ILE A 16 16.46 -23.76 -22.07
N GLN A 17 17.65 -24.21 -22.49
CA GLN A 17 18.93 -23.70 -21.97
C GLN A 17 19.06 -22.17 -22.06
N ARG A 18 18.55 -21.56 -23.14
CA ARG A 18 18.56 -20.08 -23.31
C ARG A 18 17.61 -19.36 -22.36
N ASN A 19 16.59 -20.03 -21.88
CA ASN A 19 15.54 -19.44 -21.03
C ASN A 19 15.68 -19.76 -19.55
N VAL A 20 16.62 -20.63 -19.15
CA VAL A 20 16.84 -20.91 -17.72
C VAL A 20 17.61 -19.78 -17.05
N LEU A 21 17.14 -19.36 -15.88
CA LEU A 21 17.74 -18.27 -15.09
C LEU A 21 18.79 -18.78 -14.09
N GLY A 22 18.80 -20.08 -13.81
CA GLY A 22 19.67 -20.69 -12.81
C GLY A 22 20.97 -21.24 -13.41
N THR A 23 22.12 -20.90 -12.84
CA THR A 23 23.43 -21.45 -13.26
C THR A 23 23.45 -22.97 -13.19
N CYS A 24 22.82 -23.58 -12.20
CA CYS A 24 22.74 -25.02 -12.04
C CYS A 24 21.97 -25.69 -13.18
N ASP A 25 20.82 -25.11 -13.59
CA ASP A 25 20.02 -25.62 -14.71
C ASP A 25 20.74 -25.49 -16.04
N TYR A 26 21.44 -24.38 -16.22
CA TYR A 26 22.29 -24.19 -17.40
C TYR A 26 23.39 -25.22 -17.49
N VAL A 27 24.11 -25.48 -16.38
CA VAL A 27 25.20 -26.46 -16.31
C VAL A 27 24.73 -27.86 -16.57
N CYS A 28 23.59 -28.30 -15.97
CA CYS A 28 23.08 -29.66 -16.17
C CYS A 28 22.58 -29.89 -17.60
N LEU A 29 21.89 -28.90 -18.21
CA LEU A 29 21.48 -29.00 -19.63
C LEU A 29 22.70 -29.00 -20.58
N THR A 30 23.70 -28.15 -20.29
CA THR A 30 24.95 -28.11 -21.05
C THR A 30 25.67 -29.42 -20.99
N SER A 31 25.75 -30.06 -19.81
CA SER A 31 26.40 -31.38 -19.64
C SER A 31 25.75 -32.45 -20.52
N VAL A 32 24.44 -32.52 -20.57
CA VAL A 32 23.70 -33.47 -21.43
C VAL A 32 23.93 -33.18 -22.91
N LEU A 33 23.90 -31.92 -23.33
CA LEU A 33 24.17 -31.53 -24.72
C LEU A 33 25.61 -31.87 -25.15
N MET A 34 26.60 -31.60 -24.31
CA MET A 34 28.03 -31.92 -24.60
C MET A 34 28.23 -33.41 -24.70
N TYR A 35 27.64 -34.16 -23.77
CA TYR A 35 27.75 -35.64 -23.78
C TYR A 35 27.07 -36.27 -25.01
N SER A 36 25.91 -35.75 -25.43
CA SER A 36 25.24 -36.18 -26.66
C SER A 36 26.01 -35.86 -27.95
N ASN A 37 26.94 -34.90 -27.88
CA ASN A 37 27.86 -34.58 -28.98
C ASN A 37 29.15 -35.38 -28.96
N GLY A 38 29.26 -36.40 -28.06
CA GLY A 38 30.41 -37.29 -27.99
C GLY A 38 31.58 -36.81 -27.12
N ARG A 39 31.39 -35.73 -26.32
CA ARG A 39 32.41 -35.33 -25.35
C ARG A 39 32.50 -36.34 -24.20
N SER A 40 33.70 -36.63 -23.72
CA SER A 40 33.89 -37.50 -22.55
C SER A 40 33.44 -36.78 -21.27
N VAL A 41 33.11 -37.60 -20.24
CA VAL A 41 32.69 -37.05 -18.93
C VAL A 41 33.82 -36.26 -18.29
N GLU A 42 35.05 -36.66 -18.48
CA GLU A 42 36.26 -36.01 -17.96
C GLU A 42 36.38 -34.59 -18.58
N ASN A 43 36.26 -34.50 -19.90
CA ASN A 43 36.33 -33.22 -20.61
C ASN A 43 35.15 -32.29 -20.20
N ILE A 44 33.95 -32.82 -20.05
CA ILE A 44 32.77 -32.05 -19.59
C ILE A 44 32.98 -31.55 -18.16
N SER A 45 33.54 -32.38 -17.31
CA SER A 45 33.90 -32.04 -15.92
C SER A 45 34.87 -30.87 -15.86
N GLU A 46 35.90 -30.89 -16.69
CA GLU A 46 36.90 -29.84 -16.79
C GLU A 46 36.32 -28.54 -17.38
N ASP A 47 35.63 -28.65 -18.52
CA ASP A 47 35.04 -27.51 -19.23
C ASP A 47 34.00 -26.72 -18.36
N LEU A 48 33.24 -27.45 -17.53
CA LEU A 48 32.15 -26.88 -16.72
C LEU A 48 32.54 -26.65 -15.24
N GLY A 49 33.71 -27.03 -14.82
CA GLY A 49 34.17 -26.89 -13.42
C GLY A 49 33.33 -27.68 -12.41
N VAL A 50 32.81 -28.84 -12.80
CA VAL A 50 32.00 -29.72 -11.93
C VAL A 50 32.66 -31.12 -11.81
N SER A 51 32.39 -31.86 -10.73
CA SER A 51 32.99 -33.20 -10.58
C SER A 51 32.43 -34.19 -11.62
N PRO A 52 33.23 -35.19 -12.07
CA PRO A 52 32.76 -36.26 -12.95
C PRO A 52 31.51 -36.94 -12.42
N ALA A 53 31.41 -37.19 -11.10
CA ALA A 53 30.24 -37.76 -10.46
C ALA A 53 28.97 -36.87 -10.67
N THR A 54 29.12 -35.54 -10.70
CA THR A 54 28.02 -34.61 -10.98
C THR A 54 27.57 -34.76 -12.43
N VAL A 55 28.50 -34.86 -13.37
CA VAL A 55 28.17 -35.06 -14.79
C VAL A 55 27.44 -36.40 -14.99
N TYR A 56 27.92 -37.51 -14.40
CA TYR A 56 27.23 -38.80 -14.44
C TYR A 56 25.82 -38.73 -13.85
N ARG A 57 25.62 -38.01 -12.78
CA ARG A 57 24.30 -37.80 -12.17
C ARG A 57 23.36 -37.07 -13.14
N TYR A 58 23.78 -35.99 -13.79
CA TYR A 58 22.96 -35.27 -14.75
C TYR A 58 22.57 -36.13 -15.97
N ILE A 59 23.53 -36.89 -16.49
CA ILE A 59 23.32 -37.87 -17.57
C ILE A 59 22.30 -38.92 -17.13
N GLY A 60 22.45 -39.51 -15.93
CA GLY A 60 21.56 -40.49 -15.37
C GLY A 60 20.14 -39.96 -15.16
N GLN A 61 19.98 -38.74 -14.63
CA GLN A 61 18.69 -38.06 -14.47
C GLN A 61 17.99 -37.85 -15.80
N TYR A 62 18.73 -37.39 -16.82
CA TYR A 62 18.17 -37.23 -18.16
C TYR A 62 17.73 -38.54 -18.80
N VAL A 63 18.54 -39.61 -18.67
CA VAL A 63 18.21 -40.93 -19.22
C VAL A 63 17.00 -41.54 -18.53
N SER A 64 16.83 -41.34 -17.22
CA SER A 64 15.74 -41.92 -16.45
C SER A 64 14.39 -41.26 -16.60
N GLY A 65 14.35 -39.98 -16.87
CA GLY A 65 13.08 -39.22 -16.89
C GLY A 65 13.09 -37.96 -17.74
N GLY A 66 14.02 -37.86 -18.69
CA GLY A 66 14.08 -36.73 -19.61
C GLY A 66 14.39 -35.39 -18.93
N ILE A 67 13.94 -34.35 -19.59
CA ILE A 67 14.20 -32.97 -19.16
C ILE A 67 13.52 -32.64 -17.83
N ASP A 68 12.33 -33.20 -17.60
CA ASP A 68 11.56 -32.94 -16.37
C ASP A 68 12.30 -33.53 -15.14
N SER A 69 12.95 -34.68 -15.30
CA SER A 69 13.76 -35.27 -14.24
C SER A 69 15.07 -34.50 -14.03
N LEU A 70 15.68 -34.01 -15.10
CA LEU A 70 16.93 -33.25 -15.05
C LEU A 70 16.74 -31.88 -14.38
N LEU A 71 15.66 -31.17 -14.66
CA LEU A 71 15.35 -29.84 -14.11
C LEU A 71 14.55 -29.91 -12.80
N ARG A 72 14.10 -31.10 -12.41
CA ARG A 72 13.43 -31.31 -11.14
C ARG A 72 14.45 -31.22 -10.02
N HIS A 73 14.65 -30.03 -9.47
CA HIS A 73 15.41 -29.85 -8.25
C HIS A 73 14.65 -30.49 -7.07
N GLN A 74 14.69 -31.79 -6.95
CA GLN A 74 14.33 -32.47 -5.72
C GLN A 74 15.43 -32.27 -4.66
N LYS A 75 15.64 -31.02 -4.28
CA LYS A 75 15.92 -30.76 -2.88
C LYS A 75 14.54 -30.64 -2.26
N ASP A 76 14.11 -31.69 -1.57
CA ASP A 76 13.22 -31.54 -0.45
C ASP A 76 13.89 -30.50 0.42
N GLY A 77 13.57 -29.21 0.16
CA GLY A 77 14.16 -28.10 0.88
C GLY A 77 13.86 -28.39 2.34
N TYR A 78 14.80 -28.16 3.23
CA TYR A 78 14.57 -28.26 4.66
C TYR A 78 13.31 -27.43 4.99
N TRP A 79 12.17 -28.12 5.15
CA TRP A 79 10.86 -27.53 5.42
C TRP A 79 10.78 -26.89 6.81
N GLY A 80 11.88 -26.92 7.55
CA GLY A 80 12.01 -26.40 8.89
C GLY A 80 11.64 -27.46 9.95
N LYS A 81 11.54 -26.99 11.19
CA LYS A 81 11.29 -27.86 12.35
C LYS A 81 9.81 -28.30 12.46
N MET A 82 8.91 -27.69 11.69
CA MET A 82 7.46 -27.95 11.76
C MET A 82 7.00 -28.77 10.56
N ASP A 83 6.11 -29.72 10.80
CA ASP A 83 5.43 -30.48 9.76
C ASP A 83 4.26 -29.71 9.13
N SER A 84 3.62 -30.28 8.11
CA SER A 84 2.52 -29.68 7.35
C SER A 84 1.28 -29.42 8.21
N PHE A 85 0.97 -30.26 9.17
CA PHE A 85 -0.15 -30.10 10.08
C PHE A 85 0.10 -28.95 11.05
N GLN A 86 1.27 -28.90 11.66
CA GLN A 86 1.69 -27.82 12.57
C GLN A 86 1.72 -26.47 11.85
N LEU A 87 2.21 -26.42 10.61
CA LEU A 87 2.18 -25.20 9.77
C LEU A 87 0.76 -24.75 9.44
N SER A 88 -0.14 -25.70 9.16
CA SER A 88 -1.56 -25.40 8.92
C SER A 88 -2.22 -24.79 10.16
N ARG A 89 -1.95 -25.35 11.34
CA ARG A 89 -2.45 -24.86 12.62
C ARG A 89 -1.89 -23.48 12.96
N LEU A 90 -0.58 -23.24 12.73
CA LEU A 90 0.03 -21.93 12.89
C LEU A 90 -0.61 -20.90 11.96
N ARG A 91 -0.88 -21.25 10.70
CA ARG A 91 -1.56 -20.33 9.76
C ARG A 91 -2.97 -19.97 10.22
N LYS A 92 -3.71 -20.94 10.77
CA LYS A 92 -5.05 -20.68 11.32
C LYS A 92 -4.96 -19.73 12.51
N GLU A 93 -4.05 -19.98 13.43
CA GLU A 93 -3.80 -19.13 14.59
C GLU A 93 -3.50 -17.68 14.19
N LEU A 94 -2.55 -17.47 13.27
CA LEU A 94 -2.14 -16.15 12.80
C LEU A 94 -3.21 -15.39 11.98
N LYS A 95 -4.20 -16.11 11.45
CA LYS A 95 -5.37 -15.48 10.80
C LYS A 95 -6.43 -15.04 11.80
N THR A 96 -6.49 -15.67 12.96
CA THR A 96 -7.49 -15.39 14.00
C THR A 96 -6.96 -14.40 15.02
N ASN A 97 -5.69 -14.50 15.39
CA ASN A 97 -5.07 -13.71 16.44
C ASN A 97 -3.94 -12.84 15.88
N LEU A 98 -3.88 -11.57 16.34
CA LEU A 98 -2.82 -10.64 15.97
C LEU A 98 -1.63 -10.76 16.91
N TYR A 99 -0.47 -11.01 16.33
CA TYR A 99 0.81 -11.02 17.03
C TYR A 99 1.63 -9.81 16.60
N THR A 100 2.07 -9.01 17.56
CA THR A 100 2.78 -7.75 17.29
C THR A 100 4.28 -7.94 17.04
N ASP A 101 4.81 -9.11 17.37
CA ASP A 101 6.24 -9.42 17.21
C ASP A 101 6.48 -10.94 17.04
N ALA A 102 7.64 -11.26 16.48
CA ALA A 102 8.04 -12.65 16.20
C ALA A 102 8.36 -13.45 17.47
N LYS A 103 8.67 -12.80 18.62
CA LYS A 103 8.93 -13.51 19.89
C LYS A 103 7.64 -14.10 20.43
N SER A 104 6.55 -13.34 20.38
CA SER A 104 5.21 -13.80 20.79
C SER A 104 4.75 -14.99 19.95
N VAL A 105 4.97 -14.99 18.64
CA VAL A 105 4.69 -16.13 17.76
C VAL A 105 5.57 -17.33 18.11
N SER A 106 6.88 -17.11 18.35
CA SER A 106 7.81 -18.17 18.76
C SER A 106 7.42 -18.79 20.10
N SER A 107 6.94 -17.98 21.05
CA SER A 107 6.45 -18.47 22.35
C SER A 107 5.20 -19.34 22.17
N TRP A 108 4.26 -18.93 21.33
CA TRP A 108 3.07 -19.73 21.02
C TRP A 108 3.44 -21.07 20.37
N ILE A 109 4.37 -21.06 19.40
CA ILE A 109 4.88 -22.31 18.76
C ILE A 109 5.51 -23.23 19.81
N SER A 110 6.32 -22.67 20.70
CA SER A 110 6.98 -23.45 21.75
C SER A 110 5.98 -24.07 22.73
N GLN A 111 4.97 -23.33 23.16
CA GLN A 111 3.93 -23.81 24.07
C GLN A 111 3.02 -24.86 23.40
N THR A 112 2.72 -24.69 22.11
CA THR A 112 1.77 -25.56 21.41
C THR A 112 2.39 -26.83 20.87
N PHE A 113 3.65 -26.77 20.40
CA PHE A 113 4.30 -27.85 19.68
C PHE A 113 5.63 -28.30 20.31
N ASN A 114 6.06 -27.64 21.37
CA ASN A 114 7.38 -27.87 22.00
C ASN A 114 8.56 -27.70 21.01
N ILE A 115 8.40 -26.74 20.05
CA ILE A 115 9.40 -26.43 19.04
C ILE A 115 9.95 -25.03 19.29
N HIS A 116 11.26 -24.90 19.45
CA HIS A 116 11.89 -23.62 19.75
C HIS A 116 12.46 -22.95 18.51
N TYR A 117 12.05 -21.70 18.27
CA TYR A 117 12.61 -20.80 17.27
C TYR A 117 13.27 -19.60 17.92
N THR A 118 14.38 -19.15 17.37
CA THR A 118 14.86 -17.77 17.64
C THR A 118 13.93 -16.77 16.96
N ALA A 119 13.90 -15.51 17.41
CA ALA A 119 13.08 -14.46 16.79
C ALA A 119 13.36 -14.36 15.28
N GLN A 120 14.64 -14.36 14.88
CA GLN A 120 15.04 -14.32 13.48
C GLN A 120 14.62 -15.56 12.68
N GLY A 121 14.72 -16.75 13.31
CA GLY A 121 14.24 -18.00 12.71
C GLY A 121 12.72 -18.00 12.52
N CYS A 122 11.98 -17.41 13.47
CA CYS A 122 10.53 -17.24 13.37
C CYS A 122 10.15 -16.27 12.26
N VAL A 123 10.85 -15.13 12.10
CA VAL A 123 10.64 -14.20 10.98
C VAL A 123 10.83 -14.91 9.63
N ARG A 124 11.89 -15.71 9.48
CA ARG A 124 12.11 -16.48 8.24
C ARG A 124 10.99 -17.50 7.99
N LEU A 125 10.50 -18.16 9.04
CA LEU A 125 9.35 -19.07 8.96
C LEU A 125 8.09 -18.33 8.49
N LEU A 126 7.76 -17.21 9.13
CA LEU A 126 6.59 -16.40 8.81
C LEU A 126 6.61 -15.94 7.35
N ASN A 127 7.74 -15.40 6.88
CA ASN A 127 7.89 -14.97 5.48
C ASN A 127 7.70 -16.15 4.51
N ARG A 128 8.28 -17.32 4.82
CA ARG A 128 8.15 -18.52 4.00
C ARG A 128 6.71 -19.02 3.89
N ILE A 129 5.93 -18.94 4.98
CA ILE A 129 4.51 -19.31 4.97
C ILE A 129 3.58 -18.20 4.48
N GLY A 130 4.14 -17.10 3.93
CA GLY A 130 3.37 -16.02 3.28
C GLY A 130 2.84 -14.94 4.20
N PHE A 131 3.38 -14.79 5.40
CA PHE A 131 3.06 -13.67 6.31
C PHE A 131 4.12 -12.58 6.21
N THR A 132 3.67 -11.32 6.21
CA THR A 132 4.51 -10.14 6.13
C THR A 132 4.21 -9.24 7.33
N TYR A 133 5.24 -8.71 7.96
CA TYR A 133 5.06 -7.73 9.03
C TYR A 133 4.64 -6.38 8.45
N LYS A 134 3.41 -5.93 8.77
CA LYS A 134 2.85 -4.67 8.29
C LYS A 134 1.92 -4.06 9.33
N LYS A 135 1.74 -2.73 9.25
CA LYS A 135 0.80 -2.02 10.10
C LYS A 135 -0.64 -2.46 9.78
N THR A 136 -1.43 -2.68 10.84
CA THR A 136 -2.88 -2.89 10.71
C THR A 136 -3.55 -1.61 10.23
N SER A 137 -4.66 -1.75 9.51
CA SER A 137 -5.53 -0.63 9.14
C SER A 137 -6.69 -0.55 10.12
N GLU A 138 -6.97 0.66 10.58
CA GLU A 138 -8.17 0.94 11.36
C GLU A 138 -9.36 1.06 10.41
N VAL A 139 -10.44 0.37 10.71
CA VAL A 139 -11.69 0.42 9.94
C VAL A 139 -12.83 0.66 10.93
N PRO A 140 -13.69 1.67 10.71
CA PRO A 140 -14.83 1.90 11.58
C PRO A 140 -15.76 0.68 11.59
N CYS A 141 -16.03 0.15 12.77
CA CYS A 141 -16.90 -1.05 12.91
C CYS A 141 -18.35 -0.79 12.46
N GLU A 142 -18.78 0.46 12.48
CA GLU A 142 -20.11 0.91 12.08
C GLU A 142 -20.21 1.28 10.58
N ALA A 143 -19.14 1.05 9.80
CA ALA A 143 -19.15 1.29 8.37
C ALA A 143 -20.08 0.32 7.65
N ASP A 144 -21.02 0.85 6.87
CA ASP A 144 -22.01 0.11 6.11
C ASP A 144 -21.59 0.01 4.64
N SER A 145 -21.20 -1.18 4.21
CA SER A 145 -20.74 -1.42 2.84
C SER A 145 -21.83 -1.19 1.79
N GLU A 146 -23.08 -1.49 2.09
CA GLU A 146 -24.20 -1.33 1.14
C GLU A 146 -24.49 0.16 0.89
N LYS A 147 -24.46 0.96 1.97
CA LYS A 147 -24.59 2.43 1.85
C LYS A 147 -23.41 3.04 1.11
N GLN A 148 -22.18 2.55 1.32
CA GLN A 148 -21.03 3.01 0.57
C GLN A 148 -21.17 2.69 -0.92
N GLU A 149 -21.59 1.48 -1.27
CA GLU A 149 -21.82 1.10 -2.66
C GLU A 149 -22.96 1.89 -3.32
N ALA A 150 -24.05 2.12 -2.57
CA ALA A 150 -25.17 2.94 -3.05
C ALA A 150 -24.73 4.37 -3.34
N PHE A 151 -23.97 4.98 -2.41
CA PHE A 151 -23.41 6.31 -2.59
C PHE A 151 -22.46 6.40 -3.80
N MET A 152 -21.58 5.41 -3.96
CA MET A 152 -20.67 5.37 -5.11
C MET A 152 -21.39 5.25 -6.44
N ARG A 153 -22.48 4.48 -6.51
CA ARG A 153 -23.32 4.39 -7.71
C ARG A 153 -24.00 5.72 -8.02
N GLU A 154 -24.50 6.41 -7.00
CA GLU A 154 -25.13 7.72 -7.15
C GLU A 154 -24.12 8.78 -7.60
N LEU A 155 -22.96 8.82 -6.95
CA LEU A 155 -21.86 9.70 -7.30
C LEU A 155 -21.39 9.46 -8.76
N SER A 156 -21.20 8.20 -9.16
CA SER A 156 -20.80 7.87 -10.53
C SER A 156 -21.82 8.38 -11.56
N ARG A 157 -23.10 8.17 -11.32
CA ARG A 157 -24.17 8.67 -12.20
C ARG A 157 -24.20 10.21 -12.31
N LEU A 158 -23.89 10.89 -11.20
CA LEU A 158 -23.79 12.34 -11.17
C LEU A 158 -22.59 12.82 -11.97
N LEU A 159 -21.44 12.14 -11.80
CA LEU A 159 -20.21 12.50 -12.49
C LEU A 159 -20.26 12.17 -14.01
N GLU A 160 -21.00 11.14 -14.43
CA GLU A 160 -21.27 10.85 -15.84
C GLU A 160 -22.07 11.96 -16.54
N LYS A 161 -22.91 12.69 -15.82
CA LYS A 161 -23.72 13.80 -16.33
C LYS A 161 -23.04 15.18 -16.21
N LYS A 162 -21.81 15.19 -15.72
CA LYS A 162 -21.04 16.40 -15.53
C LYS A 162 -20.77 17.09 -16.87
N ASP A 163 -21.03 18.40 -16.92
CA ASP A 163 -20.59 19.29 -17.98
C ASP A 163 -19.32 20.09 -17.59
N GLU A 164 -18.80 20.90 -18.49
CA GLU A 164 -17.60 21.73 -18.24
C GLU A 164 -17.81 22.80 -17.17
N ARG A 165 -19.06 23.13 -16.85
CA ARG A 165 -19.44 24.11 -15.82
C ARG A 165 -19.78 23.46 -14.48
N THR A 166 -19.62 22.17 -14.36
CA THR A 166 -19.86 21.41 -13.12
C THR A 166 -18.56 21.29 -12.34
N VAL A 167 -18.53 21.82 -11.13
CA VAL A 167 -17.41 21.68 -10.20
C VAL A 167 -17.77 20.71 -9.10
N VAL A 168 -16.81 19.86 -8.68
CA VAL A 168 -17.01 18.86 -7.62
C VAL A 168 -15.89 18.99 -6.61
N TYR A 169 -16.24 19.35 -5.38
CA TYR A 169 -15.30 19.44 -4.27
C TYR A 169 -15.54 18.37 -3.22
N TYR A 170 -14.45 17.88 -2.63
CA TYR A 170 -14.46 17.16 -1.36
C TYR A 170 -14.12 18.12 -0.24
N ALA A 171 -14.92 18.13 0.83
CA ALA A 171 -14.77 19.03 1.97
C ALA A 171 -14.44 18.25 3.25
N ASP A 172 -13.54 18.81 4.05
CA ASP A 172 -13.24 18.33 5.39
C ASP A 172 -12.46 19.36 6.20
N GLY A 173 -12.58 19.27 7.54
CA GLY A 173 -11.81 20.08 8.47
C GLY A 173 -10.59 19.34 9.00
N VAL A 174 -9.42 20.00 9.01
CA VAL A 174 -8.21 19.45 9.60
C VAL A 174 -7.65 20.32 10.73
N HIS A 175 -7.16 19.68 11.78
CA HIS A 175 -6.66 20.32 12.99
C HIS A 175 -5.22 19.92 13.30
N PRO A 176 -4.23 20.28 12.46
CA PRO A 176 -2.85 19.96 12.73
C PRO A 176 -2.37 20.63 14.01
N THR A 177 -1.77 19.82 14.90
CA THR A 177 -1.17 20.28 16.15
C THR A 177 0.24 20.77 15.93
N HIS A 178 0.61 21.84 16.61
CA HIS A 178 1.96 22.40 16.61
C HIS A 178 2.89 21.54 17.48
N ASN A 179 3.14 20.30 17.05
CA ASN A 179 4.14 19.44 17.66
C ASN A 179 4.71 18.48 16.59
N SER A 180 6.00 18.29 16.63
CA SER A 180 6.66 17.31 15.77
C SER A 180 6.29 15.90 16.24
N ARG A 181 6.11 14.98 15.30
CA ARG A 181 5.87 13.57 15.58
C ARG A 181 6.97 12.73 14.95
N SER A 182 7.42 11.73 15.67
CA SER A 182 8.36 10.76 15.12
C SER A 182 7.80 10.12 13.86
N THR A 183 8.65 9.98 12.86
CA THR A 183 8.32 9.35 11.58
C THR A 183 9.48 8.49 11.12
N TYR A 184 9.22 7.59 10.17
CA TYR A 184 10.29 6.83 9.54
C TYR A 184 11.04 7.70 8.53
N ALA A 185 12.36 7.68 8.62
CA ALA A 185 13.27 8.40 7.72
C ALA A 185 14.49 7.51 7.39
N TRP A 186 15.23 7.88 6.36
CA TRP A 186 16.51 7.28 6.08
C TRP A 186 17.54 7.91 7.02
N ILE A 187 18.08 7.12 7.95
CA ILE A 187 19.09 7.50 8.93
C ILE A 187 20.26 6.56 8.75
N GLU A 188 21.47 7.07 8.86
CA GLU A 188 22.69 6.26 8.74
C GLU A 188 22.71 5.14 9.79
N LYS A 189 23.18 3.97 9.38
CA LYS A 189 23.19 2.80 10.26
C LYS A 189 24.09 3.04 11.47
N GLY A 190 23.51 2.96 12.66
CA GLY A 190 24.21 3.18 13.93
C GLY A 190 24.00 4.59 14.49
N GLU A 191 23.40 5.50 13.69
CA GLU A 191 23.08 6.87 14.11
C GLU A 191 21.63 6.97 14.62
N GLU A 192 21.37 7.99 15.44
CA GLU A 192 20.04 8.39 15.89
C GLU A 192 19.75 9.82 15.44
N PHE A 193 18.53 10.05 14.98
CA PHE A 193 18.05 11.39 14.63
C PHE A 193 16.99 11.83 15.65
N ALA A 194 17.38 12.73 16.58
CA ALA A 194 16.47 13.32 17.53
C ALA A 194 15.80 14.56 16.94
N GLN A 195 14.48 14.49 16.72
CA GLN A 195 13.70 15.63 16.25
C GLN A 195 13.16 16.42 17.46
N PRO A 196 13.44 17.73 17.57
CA PRO A 196 12.84 18.56 18.61
C PRO A 196 11.32 18.56 18.50
N THR A 197 10.64 18.69 19.62
CA THR A 197 9.19 18.82 19.69
C THR A 197 8.79 19.85 20.74
N VAL A 198 7.62 20.45 20.56
CA VAL A 198 7.01 21.31 21.57
C VAL A 198 5.96 20.51 22.34
N SER A 199 5.86 20.76 23.64
CA SER A 199 4.87 20.10 24.51
C SER A 199 3.47 20.71 24.43
N GLY A 200 3.29 21.77 23.63
CA GLY A 200 2.04 22.50 23.48
C GLY A 200 0.95 21.68 22.78
N ARG A 201 -0.32 22.01 23.08
CA ARG A 201 -1.52 21.46 22.40
C ARG A 201 -2.12 22.45 21.40
N GLU A 202 -1.37 23.49 21.04
CA GLU A 202 -1.82 24.47 20.07
C GLU A 202 -2.03 23.82 18.70
N ARG A 203 -3.06 24.26 18.01
CA ARG A 203 -3.42 23.74 16.69
C ARG A 203 -3.76 24.88 15.73
N VAL A 204 -3.64 24.61 14.46
CA VAL A 204 -4.22 25.40 13.36
C VAL A 204 -5.49 24.70 12.92
N ASN A 205 -6.54 25.45 12.66
CA ASN A 205 -7.79 24.85 12.17
C ASN A 205 -7.99 25.32 10.73
N ILE A 206 -8.14 24.36 9.84
CA ILE A 206 -8.33 24.61 8.42
C ILE A 206 -9.59 23.88 8.00
N ASN A 207 -10.52 24.61 7.40
CA ASN A 207 -11.64 24.03 6.69
C ASN A 207 -11.28 24.06 5.20
N GLY A 208 -11.30 22.91 4.52
CA GLY A 208 -10.75 22.81 3.17
C GLY A 208 -11.69 22.23 2.14
N LEU A 209 -11.48 22.63 0.88
CA LEU A 209 -12.08 22.04 -0.31
C LEU A 209 -10.96 21.54 -1.24
N LEU A 210 -11.13 20.36 -1.80
CA LEU A 210 -10.28 19.78 -2.82
C LEU A 210 -11.11 19.43 -4.04
N ASN A 211 -10.78 20.00 -5.19
CA ASN A 211 -11.46 19.65 -6.44
C ASN A 211 -11.16 18.19 -6.83
N ALA A 212 -12.20 17.46 -7.21
CA ALA A 212 -12.13 16.06 -7.58
C ALA A 212 -11.31 15.77 -8.86
N TYR A 213 -11.14 16.79 -9.71
CA TYR A 213 -10.54 16.67 -11.04
C TYR A 213 -9.30 17.53 -11.25
N ASP A 214 -9.11 18.53 -10.39
CA ASP A 214 -7.91 19.36 -10.39
C ASP A 214 -7.31 19.36 -8.99
N VAL A 215 -6.25 18.58 -8.84
CA VAL A 215 -5.54 18.40 -7.56
C VAL A 215 -4.86 19.68 -7.07
N THR A 216 -4.72 20.69 -7.92
CA THR A 216 -4.16 22.00 -7.60
C THR A 216 -5.24 23.02 -7.21
N ASP A 217 -6.49 22.75 -7.56
CA ASP A 217 -7.63 23.56 -7.13
C ASP A 217 -8.05 23.15 -5.71
N VAL A 218 -7.36 23.75 -4.75
CA VAL A 218 -7.61 23.59 -3.31
C VAL A 218 -7.97 24.94 -2.73
N ILE A 219 -8.95 24.96 -1.85
CA ILE A 219 -9.29 26.10 -1.00
C ILE A 219 -9.03 25.70 0.44
N ALA A 220 -8.17 26.42 1.14
CA ALA A 220 -7.80 26.16 2.54
C ALA A 220 -8.14 27.38 3.38
N HIS A 221 -9.31 27.37 3.99
CA HIS A 221 -9.80 28.45 4.84
C HIS A 221 -9.25 28.27 6.26
N ASP A 222 -8.33 29.18 6.65
CA ASP A 222 -7.75 29.22 7.97
C ASP A 222 -8.69 29.94 8.93
N CYS A 223 -9.09 29.29 10.02
CA CYS A 223 -10.11 29.78 10.93
C CYS A 223 -9.78 29.46 12.39
N ASP A 224 -10.36 30.21 13.32
CA ASP A 224 -10.21 29.97 14.74
C ASP A 224 -10.87 28.64 15.17
N SER A 225 -11.98 28.29 14.52
CA SER A 225 -12.68 27.02 14.70
C SER A 225 -13.44 26.62 13.44
N VAL A 226 -13.47 25.32 13.15
CA VAL A 226 -14.33 24.79 12.09
C VAL A 226 -15.76 24.71 12.62
N ASN A 227 -16.62 25.56 12.07
CA ASN A 227 -18.03 25.68 12.44
C ASN A 227 -18.87 26.09 11.21
N ALA A 228 -20.18 26.32 11.39
CA ALA A 228 -21.07 26.68 10.30
C ALA A 228 -20.68 28.01 9.63
N GLN A 229 -20.16 28.98 10.38
CA GLN A 229 -19.75 30.29 9.86
C GLN A 229 -18.47 30.16 9.01
N SER A 230 -17.45 29.43 9.50
CA SER A 230 -16.24 29.17 8.70
C SER A 230 -16.55 28.30 7.46
N THR A 231 -17.54 27.41 7.55
CA THR A 231 -18.00 26.62 6.41
C THR A 231 -18.72 27.51 5.38
N LYS A 232 -19.53 28.46 5.83
CA LYS A 232 -20.17 29.45 4.95
C LYS A 232 -19.12 30.32 4.22
N ALA A 233 -18.08 30.76 4.94
CA ALA A 233 -16.98 31.51 4.35
C ALA A 233 -16.24 30.68 3.29
N LEU A 234 -15.90 29.43 3.61
CA LEU A 234 -15.28 28.49 2.67
C LEU A 234 -16.11 28.29 1.39
N TYR A 235 -17.43 28.14 1.55
CA TYR A 235 -18.34 27.98 0.42
C TYR A 235 -18.46 29.26 -0.41
N ALA A 236 -18.39 30.44 0.21
CA ALA A 236 -18.34 31.71 -0.49
C ALA A 236 -17.07 31.84 -1.34
N GLU A 237 -15.91 31.45 -0.81
CA GLU A 237 -14.65 31.40 -1.57
C GLU A 237 -14.76 30.49 -2.80
N ALA A 238 -15.45 29.33 -2.69
CA ALA A 238 -15.68 28.44 -3.82
C ALA A 238 -16.58 29.10 -4.90
N LEU A 239 -17.59 29.86 -4.50
CA LEU A 239 -18.46 30.61 -5.43
C LEU A 239 -17.69 31.71 -6.16
N GLU A 240 -16.82 32.42 -5.44
CA GLU A 240 -15.96 33.46 -6.01
C GLU A 240 -14.93 32.91 -6.98
N LYS A 241 -14.36 31.74 -6.65
CA LYS A 241 -13.35 31.08 -7.48
C LYS A 241 -13.94 30.53 -8.79
N HIS A 242 -15.21 30.14 -8.78
CA HIS A 242 -15.88 29.53 -9.94
C HIS A 242 -17.14 30.32 -10.35
N PRO A 243 -17.01 31.60 -10.81
CA PRO A 243 -18.15 32.43 -11.18
C PRO A 243 -18.95 31.81 -12.32
N GLU A 244 -18.30 31.13 -13.27
CA GLU A 244 -18.92 30.53 -14.45
C GLU A 244 -19.52 29.11 -14.22
N ALA A 245 -19.34 28.55 -13.01
CA ALA A 245 -19.92 27.26 -12.71
C ALA A 245 -21.45 27.31 -12.73
N SER A 246 -22.08 26.29 -13.34
CA SER A 246 -23.54 26.12 -13.31
C SER A 246 -23.96 25.47 -11.97
N VAL A 247 -23.15 24.57 -11.45
CA VAL A 247 -23.36 23.88 -10.19
C VAL A 247 -22.02 23.54 -9.53
N ILE A 248 -21.96 23.63 -8.21
CA ILE A 248 -20.82 23.23 -7.39
C ILE A 248 -21.29 22.16 -6.40
N TYR A 249 -20.95 20.91 -6.66
CA TYR A 249 -21.19 19.83 -5.71
C TYR A 249 -20.12 19.84 -4.62
N ILE A 250 -20.54 19.79 -3.35
CA ILE A 250 -19.61 19.70 -2.22
C ILE A 250 -19.92 18.44 -1.43
N ILE A 251 -18.99 17.50 -1.50
CA ILE A 251 -19.06 16.20 -0.84
C ILE A 251 -18.38 16.33 0.53
N SER A 252 -19.11 16.16 1.61
CA SER A 252 -18.61 16.26 2.98
C SER A 252 -19.08 15.11 3.85
N ASP A 253 -18.47 14.94 5.02
CA ASP A 253 -18.98 14.07 6.07
C ASP A 253 -20.28 14.61 6.69
N ASN A 254 -20.79 13.90 7.70
CA ASN A 254 -22.03 14.27 8.39
C ASN A 254 -21.79 15.19 9.60
N SER A 255 -20.67 15.91 9.67
CA SER A 255 -20.39 16.80 10.77
C SER A 255 -21.45 17.89 10.93
N ARG A 256 -21.73 18.25 12.19
CA ARG A 256 -22.82 19.17 12.54
C ARG A 256 -22.69 20.53 11.85
N TYR A 257 -21.49 21.00 11.57
CA TYR A 257 -21.24 22.27 10.92
C TYR A 257 -21.58 22.25 9.41
N TYR A 258 -21.46 21.10 8.73
CA TYR A 258 -21.95 20.93 7.35
C TYR A 258 -23.45 20.74 7.26
N ARG A 259 -24.09 20.22 8.33
CA ARG A 259 -25.55 20.00 8.41
C ARG A 259 -26.28 21.10 9.17
N ASN A 260 -25.65 22.25 9.35
CA ASN A 260 -26.27 23.39 10.06
C ASN A 260 -27.44 23.95 9.27
N LYS A 261 -28.55 24.29 9.97
CA LYS A 261 -29.78 24.81 9.33
C LYS A 261 -29.57 26.14 8.64
N GLU A 262 -28.82 27.06 9.27
CA GLU A 262 -28.54 28.38 8.68
C GLU A 262 -27.68 28.26 7.41
N LEU A 263 -26.69 27.37 7.41
CA LEU A 263 -25.91 27.06 6.23
C LEU A 263 -26.78 26.48 5.12
N ALA A 264 -27.67 25.52 5.45
CA ALA A 264 -28.57 24.90 4.50
C ALA A 264 -29.55 25.92 3.87
N GLU A 265 -30.07 26.88 4.64
CA GLU A 265 -30.90 27.97 4.10
C GLU A 265 -30.10 28.90 3.19
N TRP A 266 -28.89 29.27 3.60
CA TRP A 266 -28.04 30.14 2.79
C TRP A 266 -27.66 29.46 1.45
N VAL A 267 -27.34 28.16 1.46
CA VAL A 267 -26.99 27.40 0.26
C VAL A 267 -28.12 27.35 -0.76
N LYS A 268 -29.41 27.37 -0.36
CA LYS A 268 -30.55 27.37 -1.28
C LYS A 268 -30.56 28.54 -2.26
N GLY A 269 -29.96 29.69 -1.89
CA GLY A 269 -29.83 30.87 -2.76
C GLY A 269 -28.57 30.86 -3.65
N THR A 270 -27.83 29.73 -3.69
CA THR A 270 -26.57 29.62 -4.42
C THR A 270 -26.60 28.45 -5.41
N LYS A 271 -25.55 28.32 -6.20
CA LYS A 271 -25.31 27.17 -7.09
C LYS A 271 -24.61 25.96 -6.40
N ILE A 272 -24.47 25.99 -5.07
CA ILE A 272 -23.87 24.90 -4.30
C ILE A 272 -24.92 23.82 -4.01
N VAL A 273 -24.53 22.57 -4.25
CA VAL A 273 -25.32 21.39 -3.92
C VAL A 273 -24.50 20.51 -2.96
N PRO A 274 -24.83 20.51 -1.65
CA PRO A 274 -24.14 19.67 -0.69
C PRO A 274 -24.54 18.20 -0.86
N LEU A 275 -23.53 17.32 -0.85
CA LEU A 275 -23.68 15.87 -0.86
C LEU A 275 -23.01 15.29 0.39
N PHE A 276 -23.71 14.40 1.09
CA PHE A 276 -23.21 13.87 2.34
C PHE A 276 -22.77 12.41 2.18
N LEU A 277 -21.54 12.13 2.60
CA LEU A 277 -21.00 10.79 2.66
C LEU A 277 -21.84 9.89 3.58
N PRO A 278 -21.89 8.58 3.32
CA PRO A 278 -22.43 7.64 4.28
C PRO A 278 -21.73 7.78 5.64
N PRO A 279 -22.42 7.56 6.75
CA PRO A 279 -21.77 7.58 8.07
C PRO A 279 -20.55 6.66 8.13
N TYR A 280 -19.54 7.05 8.88
CA TYR A 280 -18.32 6.27 9.11
C TYR A 280 -17.57 5.86 7.82
N SER A 281 -17.55 6.74 6.82
CA SER A 281 -16.94 6.48 5.51
C SER A 281 -15.81 7.45 5.13
N PRO A 282 -14.77 7.63 5.99
CA PRO A 282 -13.65 8.53 5.68
C PRO A 282 -12.82 8.04 4.47
N ASN A 283 -12.88 6.74 4.16
CA ASN A 283 -12.27 6.14 2.98
C ASN A 283 -12.81 6.71 1.65
N LEU A 284 -14.02 7.26 1.66
CA LEU A 284 -14.67 7.88 0.51
C LEU A 284 -14.42 9.40 0.41
N ASN A 285 -13.80 10.02 1.43
CA ASN A 285 -13.46 11.42 1.38
C ASN A 285 -12.04 11.63 0.81
N LEU A 286 -11.96 12.14 -0.42
CA LEU A 286 -10.70 12.29 -1.14
C LEU A 286 -9.73 13.24 -0.42
N ILE A 287 -10.22 14.31 0.19
CA ILE A 287 -9.43 15.34 0.87
C ILE A 287 -8.64 14.78 2.07
N GLU A 288 -9.09 13.67 2.66
CA GLU A 288 -8.36 12.98 3.73
C GLU A 288 -6.95 12.52 3.28
N ARG A 289 -6.78 12.21 1.99
CA ARG A 289 -5.48 11.86 1.43
C ARG A 289 -4.58 13.10 1.32
N LEU A 290 -5.15 14.26 1.01
CA LEU A 290 -4.44 15.54 1.00
C LEU A 290 -3.95 15.88 2.42
N TRP A 291 -4.76 15.67 3.46
CA TRP A 291 -4.34 15.87 4.85
C TRP A 291 -3.18 14.95 5.27
N LYS A 292 -3.19 13.71 4.82
CA LYS A 292 -2.05 12.79 5.05
C LYS A 292 -0.80 13.27 4.32
N PHE A 293 -0.93 13.80 3.12
CA PHE A 293 0.16 14.37 2.36
C PHE A 293 0.73 15.64 3.01
N LEU A 294 -0.13 16.56 3.44
CA LEU A 294 0.26 17.73 4.24
C LEU A 294 1.06 17.34 5.48
N ARG A 295 0.57 16.35 6.25
CA ARG A 295 1.30 15.86 7.43
C ARG A 295 2.69 15.34 7.06
N LYS A 296 2.79 14.58 5.99
CA LYS A 296 4.06 14.01 5.52
C LYS A 296 5.04 15.10 5.08
N LYS A 297 4.58 16.14 4.36
CA LYS A 297 5.46 17.15 3.74
C LYS A 297 5.82 18.31 4.69
N VAL A 298 4.91 18.68 5.58
CA VAL A 298 5.05 19.88 6.41
C VAL A 298 5.22 19.54 7.89
N ILE A 299 4.41 18.61 8.44
CA ILE A 299 4.30 18.45 9.89
C ILE A 299 5.34 17.47 10.45
N ASN A 300 5.49 16.31 9.81
CA ASN A 300 6.32 15.23 10.36
C ASN A 300 7.82 15.42 10.12
N THR A 301 8.20 16.29 9.21
CA THR A 301 9.60 16.42 8.75
C THR A 301 10.29 17.68 9.26
N CYS A 302 9.55 18.59 9.89
CA CYS A 302 10.08 19.87 10.31
C CYS A 302 9.72 20.19 11.75
N PHE A 303 10.64 20.88 12.44
CA PHE A 303 10.39 21.51 13.74
C PHE A 303 10.09 23.00 13.52
N TYR A 304 9.01 23.48 14.11
CA TYR A 304 8.62 24.89 14.07
C TYR A 304 8.69 25.47 15.47
N ARG A 305 9.45 26.54 15.64
CA ARG A 305 9.72 27.14 16.95
C ARG A 305 8.49 27.79 17.59
N THR A 306 7.62 28.37 16.76
CA THR A 306 6.40 29.06 17.21
C THR A 306 5.20 28.60 16.38
N LYS A 307 4.00 28.79 16.94
CA LYS A 307 2.73 28.50 16.27
C LYS A 307 2.56 29.31 14.97
N ASP A 308 3.02 30.56 14.98
CA ASP A 308 2.88 31.43 13.79
C ASP A 308 3.75 30.94 12.61
N ILE A 309 4.98 30.50 12.90
CA ILE A 309 5.85 29.89 11.89
C ILE A 309 5.22 28.59 11.37
N PHE A 310 4.65 27.79 12.27
CA PHE A 310 3.94 26.56 11.89
C PHE A 310 2.71 26.85 11.01
N ARG A 311 1.84 27.81 11.43
CA ARG A 311 0.67 28.26 10.67
C ARG A 311 1.08 28.74 9.29
N LYS A 312 2.11 29.59 9.22
CA LYS A 312 2.64 30.07 7.95
C LYS A 312 3.12 28.94 7.05
N ALA A 313 3.88 27.97 7.58
CA ALA A 313 4.36 26.84 6.80
C ALA A 313 3.22 25.99 6.23
N VAL A 314 2.16 25.79 7.02
CA VAL A 314 0.95 25.09 6.58
C VAL A 314 0.22 25.86 5.48
N MET A 315 0.06 27.18 5.61
CA MET A 315 -0.59 27.99 4.58
C MET A 315 0.27 28.16 3.32
N ASP A 316 1.60 28.27 3.47
CA ASP A 316 2.56 28.30 2.35
C ASP A 316 2.51 27.00 1.53
N PHE A 317 2.21 25.86 2.15
CA PHE A 317 1.99 24.61 1.43
C PHE A 317 0.84 24.72 0.44
N PHE A 318 -0.31 25.26 0.86
CA PHE A 318 -1.47 25.47 -0.03
C PHE A 318 -1.19 26.53 -1.08
N GLY A 319 -0.52 27.61 -0.71
CA GLY A 319 -0.13 28.66 -1.66
C GLY A 319 0.86 28.22 -2.74
N ARG A 320 1.47 27.05 -2.58
CA ARG A 320 2.44 26.46 -3.52
C ARG A 320 2.08 25.03 -3.91
N ILE A 321 0.80 24.70 -3.89
CA ILE A 321 0.34 23.31 -4.11
C ILE A 321 0.71 22.79 -5.50
N ASP A 322 0.82 23.68 -6.48
CA ASP A 322 1.26 23.36 -7.85
C ASP A 322 2.60 22.62 -7.90
N LYS A 323 3.50 22.90 -6.95
CA LYS A 323 4.80 22.22 -6.86
C LYS A 323 4.69 20.71 -6.58
N TYR A 324 3.55 20.27 -6.09
CA TYR A 324 3.28 18.89 -5.73
C TYR A 324 2.31 18.20 -6.69
N LYS A 325 1.99 18.83 -7.83
CA LYS A 325 0.98 18.37 -8.78
C LYS A 325 1.16 16.90 -9.16
N GLU A 326 2.34 16.50 -9.61
CA GLU A 326 2.62 15.11 -10.01
C GLU A 326 2.44 14.10 -8.87
N GLU A 327 2.90 14.44 -7.65
CA GLU A 327 2.73 13.58 -6.49
C GLU A 327 1.25 13.47 -6.08
N LEU A 328 0.51 14.59 -6.18
CA LEU A 328 -0.91 14.67 -5.84
C LEU A 328 -1.78 13.94 -6.87
N GLU A 329 -1.51 14.05 -8.16
CA GLU A 329 -2.22 13.31 -9.22
C GLU A 329 -2.13 11.79 -9.00
N SER A 330 -0.96 11.30 -8.59
CA SER A 330 -0.78 9.89 -8.24
C SER A 330 -1.54 9.47 -6.97
N LEU A 331 -1.68 10.37 -6.00
CA LEU A 331 -2.29 10.09 -4.70
C LEU A 331 -3.81 10.30 -4.67
N LEU A 332 -4.28 11.35 -5.34
CA LEU A 332 -5.66 11.84 -5.28
C LEU A 332 -6.53 11.29 -6.42
N CYS A 333 -6.30 10.06 -6.83
CA CYS A 333 -7.17 9.39 -7.80
C CYS A 333 -8.51 8.98 -7.17
N LEU A 334 -9.59 9.04 -7.96
CA LEU A 334 -10.96 8.68 -7.54
C LEU A 334 -11.16 7.15 -7.36
N ASN A 335 -10.09 6.42 -7.09
CA ASN A 335 -10.16 4.99 -6.82
C ASN A 335 -10.34 4.76 -5.31
N PHE A 336 -11.57 4.51 -4.89
CA PHE A 336 -11.93 4.29 -3.50
C PHE A 336 -11.99 2.80 -3.18
N ARG A 337 -11.38 2.41 -2.04
CA ARG A 337 -11.56 1.07 -1.48
C ARG A 337 -12.78 1.05 -0.59
N LEU A 338 -13.77 0.27 -0.97
CA LEU A 338 -14.94 0.04 -0.11
C LEU A 338 -14.56 -0.88 1.06
N TYR A 339 -15.14 -0.64 2.22
CA TYR A 339 -15.02 -1.56 3.33
C TYR A 339 -15.92 -2.76 3.08
N ASN A 340 -15.36 -3.96 3.00
CA ASN A 340 -16.13 -5.17 2.82
C ASN A 340 -16.40 -5.81 4.19
N SER A 341 -17.65 -6.14 4.48
CA SER A 341 -18.09 -6.80 5.73
C SER A 341 -17.35 -8.12 6.02
N LYS A 342 -16.82 -8.77 4.98
CA LYS A 342 -15.98 -9.99 5.11
C LYS A 342 -14.55 -9.73 5.60
N THR A 343 -14.14 -8.46 5.73
CA THR A 343 -12.78 -8.11 6.20
C THR A 343 -12.71 -7.99 7.72
N PHE A 344 -13.84 -8.04 8.41
CA PHE A 344 -13.90 -8.04 9.86
C PHE A 344 -13.87 -9.49 10.36
N SER A 345 -12.69 -9.99 10.75
CA SER A 345 -12.67 -11.11 11.68
C SER A 345 -13.07 -10.55 13.04
N LEU A 346 -14.33 -10.67 13.38
CA LEU A 346 -14.79 -10.50 14.74
C LEU A 346 -14.12 -11.60 15.56
N ALA A 347 -13.29 -11.20 16.52
CA ALA A 347 -12.76 -12.10 17.55
C ALA A 347 -13.89 -12.62 18.43
#